data_83a1e2fe628c72c881035957228edc12
#
_entry.id   83a1e2fe628c72c881035957228edc12
#
_cell.length_a   1.000
_cell.length_b   1.000
_cell.length_c   1.000
_cell.angle_alpha   90.00
_cell.angle_beta   90.00
_cell.angle_gamma   90.00
#
_symmetry.space_group_name_H-M   'P 1'
#
loop_
_entity.id
_entity.type
_entity.pdbx_description
1 polymer ?
#
loop_
_entity_poly.entity_id
_entity_poly.type
_entity_poly.pdbx_seq_one_letter_code
_entity_poly.pdbx_strand_id
1 'polypeptide(L)'
;ALDAGRGEQIPTLQEVIKEAKNKVGLNIELKGLATGEAVAIQLLAFDKEHKDQILVSSFLMDELLKVPQIDKTIKLGVLAGKDVPLAFDWANKLKAYSIHLSLNQVTTEYVQQAHDAGLKLLVYTVNKKVDIARMKLIGVDGVFTNYPDRVLSILLSS
;
A
#
# COMPACT_ATOMS: atom_id res chain seq x y z
N ALA A 1 24.22 3.77 -14.14
CA ALA A 1 23.55 3.55 -12.85
C ALA A 1 23.67 4.83 -12.01
N LEU A 2 22.63 5.17 -11.24
CA LEU A 2 22.68 6.29 -10.32
C LEU A 2 23.36 5.84 -9.02
N ASP A 3 24.35 6.62 -8.54
CA ASP A 3 25.02 6.38 -7.26
C ASP A 3 24.12 6.85 -6.12
N ALA A 4 23.77 5.93 -5.22
CA ALA A 4 22.99 6.21 -4.02
C ALA A 4 23.88 6.75 -2.86
N GLY A 5 25.15 6.92 -3.08
CA GLY A 5 26.19 7.34 -2.14
C GLY A 5 27.16 6.22 -1.78
N ARG A 6 28.43 6.56 -1.61
CA ARG A 6 29.53 5.63 -1.27
C ARG A 6 29.74 4.48 -2.25
N GLY A 7 29.35 4.67 -3.53
CA GLY A 7 29.48 3.64 -4.58
C GLY A 7 28.31 2.64 -4.64
N GLU A 8 27.31 2.79 -3.77
CA GLU A 8 26.11 1.97 -3.79
C GLU A 8 25.18 2.35 -4.95
N GLN A 9 24.58 1.36 -5.59
CA GLN A 9 23.64 1.58 -6.69
C GLN A 9 22.21 1.52 -6.19
N ILE A 10 21.32 2.32 -6.83
CA ILE A 10 19.89 2.22 -6.60
C ILE A 10 19.42 0.87 -7.17
N PRO A 11 18.82 -0.02 -6.36
CA PRO A 11 18.37 -1.31 -6.83
C PRO A 11 17.20 -1.18 -7.82
N THR A 12 17.12 -2.10 -8.74
CA THR A 12 15.94 -2.26 -9.59
C THR A 12 14.76 -2.81 -8.80
N LEU A 13 13.53 -2.61 -9.31
CA LEU A 13 12.34 -3.18 -8.68
C LEU A 13 12.41 -4.70 -8.56
N GLN A 14 12.94 -5.39 -9.57
CA GLN A 14 13.11 -6.84 -9.56
C GLN A 14 14.07 -7.33 -8.46
N GLU A 15 15.16 -6.60 -8.23
CA GLU A 15 16.11 -6.90 -7.15
C GLU A 15 15.45 -6.73 -5.79
N VAL A 16 14.67 -5.64 -5.59
CA VAL A 16 13.92 -5.41 -4.35
C VAL A 16 12.90 -6.53 -4.11
N ILE A 17 12.13 -6.92 -5.13
CA ILE A 17 11.13 -7.99 -5.00
C ILE A 17 11.80 -9.32 -4.62
N LYS A 18 12.91 -9.67 -5.27
CA LYS A 18 13.66 -10.90 -4.97
C LYS A 18 14.22 -10.90 -3.55
N GLU A 19 14.74 -9.76 -3.08
CA GLU A 19 15.28 -9.63 -1.72
C GLU A 19 14.20 -9.71 -0.64
N ALA A 20 13.00 -9.17 -0.91
CA ALA A 20 11.87 -9.20 0.01
C ALA A 20 11.18 -10.57 0.10
N LYS A 21 11.38 -11.44 -0.91
CA LYS A 21 10.73 -12.75 -1.01
C LYS A 21 10.82 -13.55 0.29
N ASN A 22 9.67 -14.02 0.78
CA ASN A 22 9.53 -14.84 2.01
C ASN A 22 10.03 -14.15 3.29
N LYS A 23 10.34 -12.85 3.23
CA LYS A 23 10.78 -12.07 4.40
C LYS A 23 9.71 -11.06 4.81
N VAL A 24 9.22 -10.25 3.84
CA VAL A 24 8.24 -9.19 4.08
C VAL A 24 7.34 -9.00 2.86
N GLY A 25 6.13 -8.49 3.07
CA GLY A 25 5.30 -7.98 1.98
C GLY A 25 5.82 -6.66 1.45
N LEU A 26 5.51 -6.35 0.19
CA LEU A 26 5.88 -5.10 -0.47
C LEU A 26 4.65 -4.29 -0.84
N ASN A 27 4.69 -2.98 -0.57
CA ASN A 27 3.81 -2.01 -1.18
C ASN A 27 4.58 -1.20 -2.24
N ILE A 28 4.19 -1.34 -3.51
CA ILE A 28 4.80 -0.62 -4.63
C ILE A 28 3.89 0.56 -4.98
N GLU A 29 4.33 1.77 -4.66
CA GLU A 29 3.56 2.98 -4.95
C GLU A 29 3.93 3.55 -6.33
N LEU A 30 2.92 3.66 -7.22
CA LEU A 30 3.06 4.28 -8.53
C LEU A 30 2.98 5.80 -8.38
N LYS A 31 4.06 6.52 -8.74
CA LYS A 31 4.16 7.97 -8.61
C LYS A 31 4.32 8.72 -9.93
N GLY A 32 4.51 8.01 -11.04
CA GLY A 32 4.75 8.59 -12.34
C GLY A 32 3.82 8.06 -13.42
N LEU A 33 3.76 8.77 -14.56
CA LEU A 33 3.07 8.30 -15.74
C LEU A 33 3.75 7.05 -16.32
N ALA A 34 2.97 6.18 -16.94
CA ALA A 34 3.39 4.89 -17.51
C ALA A 34 4.00 3.89 -16.53
N THR A 35 3.90 4.13 -15.22
CA THR A 35 4.42 3.20 -14.21
C THR A 35 3.49 2.01 -13.96
N GLY A 36 2.18 2.16 -14.15
CA GLY A 36 1.20 1.09 -13.94
C GLY A 36 1.44 -0.11 -14.84
N GLU A 37 1.56 0.12 -16.15
CA GLU A 37 1.86 -0.92 -17.13
C GLU A 37 3.25 -1.51 -16.89
N ALA A 38 4.27 -0.67 -16.72
CA ALA A 38 5.65 -1.11 -16.53
C ALA A 38 5.82 -2.01 -15.30
N VAL A 39 5.20 -1.66 -14.17
CA VAL A 39 5.22 -2.48 -12.95
C VAL A 39 4.46 -3.77 -13.15
N ALA A 40 3.25 -3.74 -13.73
CA ALA A 40 2.46 -4.94 -13.96
C ALA A 40 3.19 -5.96 -14.86
N ILE A 41 3.84 -5.51 -15.94
CA ILE A 41 4.66 -6.36 -16.81
C ILE A 41 5.82 -7.00 -16.04
N GLN A 42 6.53 -6.23 -15.20
CA GLN A 42 7.60 -6.79 -14.39
C GLN A 42 7.12 -7.85 -13.39
N LEU A 43 5.90 -7.68 -12.86
CA LEU A 43 5.31 -8.65 -11.93
C LEU A 43 4.89 -9.96 -12.59
N LEU A 44 4.72 -10.02 -13.91
CA LEU A 44 4.47 -11.28 -14.64
C LEU A 44 5.61 -12.31 -14.49
N ALA A 45 6.83 -11.84 -14.23
CA ALA A 45 7.99 -12.72 -14.02
C ALA A 45 7.97 -13.49 -12.68
N PHE A 46 7.01 -13.18 -11.80
CA PHE A 46 6.90 -13.76 -10.47
C PHE A 46 5.68 -14.69 -10.38
N ASP A 47 5.83 -15.78 -9.61
CA ASP A 47 4.75 -16.72 -9.35
C ASP A 47 3.66 -16.11 -8.45
N LYS A 48 2.56 -16.86 -8.28
CA LYS A 48 1.43 -16.40 -7.47
C LYS A 48 1.82 -16.13 -6.02
N GLU A 49 2.65 -16.96 -5.42
CA GLU A 49 3.05 -16.85 -4.02
C GLU A 49 3.78 -15.53 -3.75
N HIS A 50 4.68 -15.11 -4.67
CA HIS A 50 5.31 -13.80 -4.60
C HIS A 50 4.31 -12.65 -4.76
N LYS A 51 3.42 -12.76 -5.78
CA LYS A 51 2.42 -11.71 -6.05
C LYS A 51 1.43 -11.54 -4.91
N ASP A 52 1.09 -12.61 -4.18
CA ASP A 52 0.23 -12.55 -3.00
C ASP A 52 0.82 -11.70 -1.86
N GLN A 53 2.13 -11.47 -1.85
CA GLN A 53 2.84 -10.60 -0.90
C GLN A 53 3.02 -9.17 -1.42
N ILE A 54 2.53 -8.85 -2.62
CA ILE A 54 2.71 -7.54 -3.25
C ILE A 54 1.37 -6.80 -3.32
N LEU A 55 1.41 -5.53 -2.92
CA LEU A 55 0.36 -4.55 -3.08
C LEU A 55 0.86 -3.45 -4.02
N VAL A 56 0.11 -3.11 -5.06
CA VAL A 56 0.40 -1.96 -5.92
C VAL A 56 -0.57 -0.84 -5.59
N SER A 57 -0.04 0.31 -5.21
CA SER A 57 -0.87 1.43 -4.76
C SER A 57 -0.57 2.73 -5.50
N SER A 58 -1.54 3.64 -5.55
CA SER A 58 -1.34 4.96 -6.16
C SER A 58 -2.42 5.97 -5.79
N PHE A 59 -2.06 7.26 -5.89
CA PHE A 59 -2.99 8.38 -6.05
C PHE A 59 -3.44 8.57 -7.49
N LEU A 60 -2.72 7.99 -8.46
CA LEU A 60 -2.96 8.13 -9.90
C LEU A 60 -3.87 6.98 -10.37
N MET A 61 -5.17 7.24 -10.40
CA MET A 61 -6.16 6.20 -10.75
C MET A 61 -5.98 5.66 -12.16
N ASP A 62 -5.57 6.51 -13.11
CA ASP A 62 -5.28 6.08 -14.49
C ASP A 62 -4.12 5.08 -14.56
N GLU A 63 -3.15 5.18 -13.65
CA GLU A 63 -2.06 4.20 -13.56
C GLU A 63 -2.52 2.90 -12.89
N LEU A 64 -3.34 2.98 -11.83
CA LEU A 64 -3.90 1.79 -11.20
C LEU A 64 -4.81 1.00 -12.14
N LEU A 65 -5.58 1.67 -13.01
CA LEU A 65 -6.45 1.02 -14.01
C LEU A 65 -5.69 0.14 -15.01
N LYS A 66 -4.43 0.45 -15.29
CA LYS A 66 -3.60 -0.33 -16.24
C LYS A 66 -3.16 -1.67 -15.66
N VAL A 67 -2.98 -1.74 -14.34
CA VAL A 67 -2.46 -2.94 -13.67
C VAL A 67 -3.36 -4.17 -13.91
N PRO A 68 -4.69 -4.15 -13.65
CA PRO A 68 -5.55 -5.30 -13.83
C PRO A 68 -5.84 -5.63 -15.31
N GLN A 69 -5.48 -4.75 -16.26
CA GLN A 69 -5.54 -5.06 -17.69
C GLN A 69 -4.46 -6.06 -18.09
N ILE A 70 -3.37 -6.11 -17.34
CA ILE A 70 -2.22 -7.01 -17.56
C ILE A 70 -2.33 -8.24 -16.65
N ASP A 71 -2.52 -8.01 -15.34
CA ASP A 71 -2.67 -9.09 -14.36
C ASP A 71 -3.71 -8.75 -13.29
N LYS A 72 -4.86 -9.41 -13.34
CA LYS A 72 -5.98 -9.22 -12.41
C LYS A 72 -5.72 -9.80 -11.01
N THR A 73 -4.65 -10.56 -10.83
CA THR A 73 -4.32 -11.18 -9.55
C THR A 73 -3.55 -10.26 -8.62
N ILE A 74 -3.03 -9.13 -9.14
CA ILE A 74 -2.28 -8.16 -8.36
C ILE A 74 -3.24 -7.39 -7.45
N LYS A 75 -2.92 -7.36 -6.15
CA LYS A 75 -3.67 -6.57 -5.17
C LYS A 75 -3.46 -5.08 -5.41
N LEU A 76 -4.55 -4.31 -5.38
CA LEU A 76 -4.52 -2.86 -5.60
C LEU A 76 -4.86 -2.10 -4.31
N GLY A 77 -4.16 -0.99 -4.07
CA GLY A 77 -4.42 -0.05 -2.99
C GLY A 77 -4.74 1.35 -3.55
N VAL A 78 -5.90 1.88 -3.22
CA VAL A 78 -6.27 3.24 -3.62
C VAL A 78 -5.83 4.22 -2.54
N LEU A 79 -4.96 5.16 -2.89
CA LEU A 79 -4.57 6.24 -1.98
C LEU A 79 -5.57 7.40 -2.11
N ALA A 80 -6.18 7.77 -0.99
CA ALA A 80 -7.10 8.90 -0.95
C ALA A 80 -6.32 10.23 -0.95
N GLY A 81 -6.66 11.08 -1.90
CA GLY A 81 -6.26 12.47 -1.90
C GLY A 81 -7.13 13.28 -0.91
N LYS A 82 -7.57 14.47 -1.32
CA LYS A 82 -8.44 15.31 -0.48
C LYS A 82 -9.89 14.78 -0.41
N ASP A 83 -10.35 14.12 -1.46
CA ASP A 83 -11.71 13.60 -1.59
C ASP A 83 -11.74 12.11 -1.22
N VAL A 84 -12.07 11.82 0.03
CA VAL A 84 -12.15 10.45 0.54
C VAL A 84 -13.33 9.67 -0.06
N PRO A 85 -14.54 10.23 -0.20
CA PRO A 85 -15.64 9.56 -0.90
C PRO A 85 -15.28 9.11 -2.31
N LEU A 86 -14.64 9.97 -3.11
CA LEU A 86 -14.17 9.61 -4.45
C LEU A 86 -13.16 8.45 -4.44
N ALA A 87 -12.30 8.39 -3.42
CA ALA A 87 -11.36 7.27 -3.26
C ALA A 87 -12.08 5.94 -2.97
N PHE A 88 -13.16 5.95 -2.19
CA PHE A 88 -14.02 4.76 -2.00
C PHE A 88 -14.69 4.32 -3.29
N ASP A 89 -15.20 5.25 -4.11
CA ASP A 89 -15.79 4.94 -5.42
C ASP A 89 -14.76 4.25 -6.33
N TRP A 90 -13.53 4.76 -6.35
CA TRP A 90 -12.43 4.14 -7.09
C TRP A 90 -12.05 2.77 -6.55
N ALA A 91 -11.97 2.61 -5.22
CA ALA A 91 -11.66 1.33 -4.61
C ALA A 91 -12.69 0.26 -4.97
N ASN A 92 -13.98 0.61 -4.96
CA ASN A 92 -15.06 -0.27 -5.39
C ASN A 92 -14.98 -0.60 -6.88
N LYS A 93 -14.78 0.41 -7.74
CA LYS A 93 -14.66 0.23 -9.20
C LYS A 93 -13.50 -0.68 -9.59
N LEU A 94 -12.36 -0.53 -8.93
CA LEU A 94 -11.16 -1.32 -9.16
C LEU A 94 -11.19 -2.69 -8.47
N LYS A 95 -12.18 -2.96 -7.62
CA LYS A 95 -12.19 -4.11 -6.71
C LYS A 95 -10.87 -4.19 -5.93
N ALA A 96 -10.47 -3.03 -5.38
CA ALA A 96 -9.21 -2.90 -4.69
C ALA A 96 -9.15 -3.80 -3.44
N TYR A 97 -7.96 -4.17 -3.04
CA TYR A 97 -7.70 -4.87 -1.78
C TYR A 97 -7.76 -3.91 -0.59
N SER A 98 -7.30 -2.67 -0.79
CA SER A 98 -7.23 -1.69 0.29
C SER A 98 -7.49 -0.26 -0.16
N ILE A 99 -7.91 0.56 0.80
CA ILE A 99 -7.92 2.02 0.71
C ILE A 99 -6.95 2.61 1.74
N HIS A 100 -6.19 3.63 1.36
CA HIS A 100 -5.19 4.25 2.20
C HIS A 100 -5.56 5.70 2.48
N LEU A 101 -5.73 6.05 3.75
CA LEU A 101 -6.10 7.40 4.19
C LEU A 101 -4.92 8.07 4.92
N SER A 102 -4.88 9.39 4.87
CA SER A 102 -3.96 10.13 5.73
C SER A 102 -4.43 10.10 7.19
N LEU A 103 -3.49 10.24 8.13
CA LEU A 103 -3.76 10.28 9.57
C LEU A 103 -4.82 11.32 9.96
N ASN A 104 -4.90 12.42 9.20
CA ASN A 104 -5.84 13.51 9.46
C ASN A 104 -7.25 13.26 8.89
N GLN A 105 -7.41 12.29 8.01
CA GLN A 105 -8.68 11.96 7.35
C GLN A 105 -9.38 10.77 7.99
N VAL A 106 -8.62 9.87 8.63
CA VAL A 106 -9.18 8.62 9.15
C VAL A 106 -10.12 8.88 10.32
N THR A 107 -11.32 8.29 10.24
CA THR A 107 -12.35 8.28 11.27
C THR A 107 -12.85 6.86 11.49
N THR A 108 -13.55 6.60 12.58
CA THR A 108 -14.18 5.30 12.87
C THR A 108 -15.21 4.93 11.80
N GLU A 109 -15.93 5.92 11.27
CA GLU A 109 -16.92 5.73 10.22
C GLU A 109 -16.28 5.25 8.92
N TYR A 110 -15.13 5.80 8.54
CA TYR A 110 -14.39 5.34 7.35
C TYR A 110 -13.79 3.95 7.55
N VAL A 111 -13.35 3.59 8.76
CA VAL A 111 -12.91 2.22 9.07
C VAL A 111 -14.07 1.25 8.86
N GLN A 112 -15.24 1.56 9.44
CA GLN A 112 -16.43 0.71 9.27
C GLN A 112 -16.86 0.62 7.80
N GLN A 113 -16.91 1.74 7.09
CA GLN A 113 -17.25 1.79 5.66
C GLN A 113 -16.32 0.92 4.81
N ALA A 114 -15.00 0.95 5.09
CA ALA A 114 -14.03 0.11 4.41
C ALA A 114 -14.29 -1.38 4.67
N HIS A 115 -14.49 -1.75 5.94
CA HIS A 115 -14.75 -3.13 6.33
C HIS A 115 -16.07 -3.65 5.75
N ASP A 116 -17.13 -2.85 5.75
CA ASP A 116 -18.43 -3.20 5.15
C ASP A 116 -18.32 -3.42 3.63
N ALA A 117 -17.40 -2.71 2.97
CA ALA A 117 -17.07 -2.88 1.56
C ALA A 117 -16.06 -4.02 1.29
N GLY A 118 -15.60 -4.73 2.31
CA GLY A 118 -14.57 -5.79 2.19
C GLY A 118 -13.15 -5.28 1.90
N LEU A 119 -12.91 -3.99 2.13
CA LEU A 119 -11.60 -3.34 1.93
C LEU A 119 -10.79 -3.36 3.23
N LYS A 120 -9.45 -3.49 3.09
CA LYS A 120 -8.54 -3.14 4.16
C LYS A 120 -8.34 -1.63 4.22
N LEU A 121 -8.32 -1.04 5.42
CA LEU A 121 -8.00 0.37 5.60
C LEU A 121 -6.60 0.54 6.20
N LEU A 122 -5.70 1.17 5.43
CA LEU A 122 -4.35 1.48 5.86
C LEU A 122 -4.19 3.00 6.07
N VAL A 123 -3.36 3.41 7.04
CA VAL A 123 -3.22 4.83 7.37
C VAL A 123 -1.77 5.31 7.25
N TYR A 124 -1.54 6.41 6.56
CA TYR A 124 -0.24 7.07 6.38
C TYR A 124 -0.26 8.50 6.91
N THR A 125 0.79 9.04 7.42
CA THR A 125 1.97 8.40 8.01
C THR A 125 1.89 8.51 9.51
N VAL A 126 1.91 7.40 10.23
CA VAL A 126 1.63 7.32 11.65
C VAL A 126 2.94 7.09 12.42
N ASN A 127 3.48 8.13 13.03
CA ASN A 127 4.81 8.10 13.65
C ASN A 127 4.80 8.22 15.18
N LYS A 128 3.77 8.85 15.76
CA LYS A 128 3.69 9.08 17.20
C LYS A 128 3.01 7.89 17.89
N LYS A 129 3.49 7.48 19.05
CA LYS A 129 2.91 6.37 19.82
C LYS A 129 1.43 6.56 20.14
N VAL A 130 1.00 7.81 20.44
CA VAL A 130 -0.40 8.13 20.70
C VAL A 130 -1.28 7.89 19.47
N ASP A 131 -0.79 8.25 18.28
CA ASP A 131 -1.52 8.03 17.03
C ASP A 131 -1.57 6.54 16.67
N ILE A 132 -0.47 5.79 16.89
CA ILE A 132 -0.42 4.33 16.70
C ILE A 132 -1.46 3.65 17.60
N ALA A 133 -1.51 4.03 18.88
CA ALA A 133 -2.49 3.50 19.82
C ALA A 133 -3.93 3.83 19.39
N ARG A 134 -4.17 5.07 18.92
CA ARG A 134 -5.46 5.48 18.36
C ARG A 134 -5.84 4.63 17.14
N MET A 135 -4.91 4.38 16.21
CA MET A 135 -5.17 3.54 15.04
C MET A 135 -5.54 2.10 15.43
N LYS A 136 -4.81 1.53 16.42
CA LYS A 136 -5.17 0.22 16.99
C LYS A 136 -6.58 0.21 17.58
N LEU A 137 -6.93 1.26 18.34
CA LEU A 137 -8.24 1.37 19.02
C LEU A 137 -9.40 1.45 18.02
N ILE A 138 -9.28 2.23 16.95
CA ILE A 138 -10.34 2.38 15.93
C ILE A 138 -10.36 1.25 14.90
N GLY A 139 -9.43 0.29 14.98
CA GLY A 139 -9.46 -0.94 14.22
C GLY A 139 -8.96 -0.84 12.79
N VAL A 140 -7.99 0.05 12.47
CA VAL A 140 -7.38 0.05 11.13
C VAL A 140 -6.57 -1.23 10.90
N ASP A 141 -6.50 -1.70 9.65
CA ASP A 141 -5.81 -2.94 9.30
C ASP A 141 -4.29 -2.80 9.26
N GLY A 142 -3.78 -1.58 9.12
CA GLY A 142 -2.34 -1.33 9.13
C GLY A 142 -1.99 0.14 9.06
N VAL A 143 -0.71 0.42 9.30
CA VAL A 143 -0.18 1.78 9.25
C VAL A 143 1.14 1.83 8.46
N PHE A 144 1.33 2.91 7.72
CA PHE A 144 2.63 3.29 7.19
C PHE A 144 3.32 4.18 8.23
N THR A 145 4.54 3.80 8.62
CA THR A 145 5.31 4.50 9.64
C THR A 145 6.80 4.53 9.29
N ASN A 146 7.49 5.58 9.74
CA ASN A 146 8.96 5.64 9.70
C ASN A 146 9.61 4.96 10.92
N TYR A 147 8.80 4.45 11.87
CA TYR A 147 9.25 3.89 13.14
C TYR A 147 8.55 2.55 13.43
N PRO A 148 8.87 1.47 12.67
CA PRO A 148 8.19 0.18 12.81
C PRO A 148 8.37 -0.44 14.21
N ASP A 149 9.48 -0.17 14.90
CA ASP A 149 9.75 -0.57 16.28
C ASP A 149 8.68 -0.05 17.26
N ARG A 150 8.18 1.18 17.07
CA ARG A 150 7.11 1.75 17.89
C ARG A 150 5.79 1.02 17.71
N VAL A 151 5.48 0.63 16.47
CA VAL A 151 4.26 -0.14 16.16
C VAL A 151 4.33 -1.51 16.84
N LEU A 152 5.44 -2.22 16.66
CA LEU A 152 5.64 -3.53 17.28
C LEU A 152 5.53 -3.47 18.81
N SER A 153 6.13 -2.46 19.44
CA SER A 153 6.04 -2.30 20.90
C SER A 153 4.60 -2.13 21.41
N ILE A 154 3.74 -1.42 20.66
CA ILE A 154 2.33 -1.20 21.02
C ILE A 154 1.47 -2.43 20.72
N LEU A 155 1.78 -3.20 19.68
CA LEU A 155 1.06 -4.42 19.36
C LEU A 155 1.35 -5.54 20.37
N LEU A 156 2.60 -5.63 20.86
CA LEU A 156 3.04 -6.67 21.79
C LEU A 156 2.77 -6.36 23.26
N SER A 157 2.39 -5.12 23.59
CA SER A 157 2.08 -4.68 24.97
C SER A 157 0.59 -4.85 25.37
N SER A 158 -0.13 -5.75 24.73
CA SER A 158 -1.53 -6.07 25.05
C SER A 158 -1.67 -7.33 25.86
#